data_5af3dd4e79c0bc153276cf77c5edc755
#
_entry.id   5af3dd4e79c0bc153276cf77c5edc755
#
_cell.length_a   1.000
_cell.length_b   1.000
_cell.length_c   1.000
_cell.angle_alpha   90.00
_cell.angle_beta   90.00
_cell.angle_gamma   90.00
#
_symmetry.space_group_name_H-M   'P 1'
#
loop_
_entity.id
_entity.type
_entity.pdbx_description
1 polymer ?
#
loop_
_entity_poly.entity_id
_entity_poly.type
_entity_poly.pdbx_seq_one_letter_code
_entity_poly.pdbx_strand_id
1 'polypeptide(L)'
;GDEDSDSQTTEEVIELDPLEEAIKRAESAEKEISYRDAEIQNVRKRLMSEKATAIQYGGMGMARKMLGVLADIDRSLAVNADEGLTLIRSKMWAELSGDGVEKIETKGEKFDPTKMEAITTLPPSEDFPANCVIDELEAGYTYKDRVLTPARVVVASDQ
;
A
#
# COMPACT_ATOMS: atom_id res chain seq x y z
N GLY A 1 56.31 -26.79 -61.31
CA GLY A 1 56.10 -27.46 -60.05
C GLY A 1 55.21 -26.61 -59.14
N ASP A 2 54.00 -26.95 -59.10
CA ASP A 2 53.05 -26.34 -58.11
C ASP A 2 52.85 -27.28 -56.96
N GLU A 3 53.31 -26.85 -55.85
CA GLU A 3 52.96 -27.49 -54.55
C GLU A 3 51.85 -26.71 -53.89
N ASP A 4 50.63 -27.18 -54.09
CA ASP A 4 49.51 -26.84 -53.26
C ASP A 4 49.72 -27.45 -51.90
N SER A 5 50.21 -26.66 -50.96
CA SER A 5 50.12 -27.01 -49.54
C SER A 5 48.74 -26.73 -49.06
N ASP A 6 47.88 -27.70 -49.17
CA ASP A 6 46.56 -27.74 -48.53
C ASP A 6 46.75 -27.89 -47.04
N SER A 7 46.89 -26.77 -46.34
CA SER A 7 46.85 -26.74 -44.87
C SER A 7 45.38 -26.88 -44.45
N GLN A 8 44.91 -28.12 -44.41
CA GLN A 8 43.70 -28.45 -43.68
C GLN A 8 43.96 -28.19 -42.20
N THR A 9 43.50 -27.03 -41.71
CA THR A 9 43.25 -26.83 -40.31
C THR A 9 42.10 -27.77 -39.95
N THR A 10 42.44 -28.97 -39.52
CA THR A 10 41.55 -29.84 -38.81
C THR A 10 41.22 -29.12 -37.52
N GLU A 11 40.04 -28.53 -37.40
CA GLU A 11 39.46 -28.17 -36.10
C GLU A 11 39.43 -29.47 -35.31
N GLU A 12 40.33 -29.57 -34.29
CA GLU A 12 40.25 -30.64 -33.34
C GLU A 12 38.91 -30.49 -32.60
N VAL A 13 37.93 -31.28 -32.99
CA VAL A 13 36.75 -31.49 -32.20
C VAL A 13 37.20 -32.21 -30.93
N ILE A 14 37.32 -31.46 -29.85
CA ILE A 14 37.60 -32.04 -28.54
C ILE A 14 36.32 -32.77 -28.13
N GLU A 15 36.30 -34.07 -28.42
CA GLU A 15 35.28 -34.95 -27.87
C GLU A 15 35.57 -35.14 -26.41
N LEU A 16 34.71 -34.57 -25.56
CA LEU A 16 34.78 -34.85 -24.11
C LEU A 16 34.45 -36.31 -23.87
N ASP A 17 35.21 -36.94 -22.98
CA ASP A 17 34.92 -38.26 -22.46
C ASP A 17 33.46 -38.23 -21.89
N PRO A 18 32.63 -39.27 -22.16
CA PRO A 18 31.29 -39.36 -21.61
C PRO A 18 31.19 -39.12 -20.11
N LEU A 19 32.20 -39.51 -19.33
CA LEU A 19 32.23 -39.22 -17.89
C LEU A 19 32.39 -37.72 -17.62
N GLU A 20 33.32 -37.06 -18.33
CA GLU A 20 33.52 -35.61 -18.16
C GLU A 20 32.34 -34.80 -18.56
N GLU A 21 31.62 -35.23 -19.62
CA GLU A 21 30.37 -34.62 -20.05
C GLU A 21 29.26 -34.75 -19.02
N ALA A 22 29.16 -35.95 -18.40
CA ALA A 22 28.20 -36.22 -17.32
C ALA A 22 28.52 -35.36 -16.08
N ILE A 23 29.80 -35.21 -15.72
CA ILE A 23 30.24 -34.37 -14.60
C ILE A 23 29.88 -32.92 -14.86
N LYS A 24 30.13 -32.39 -16.06
CA LYS A 24 29.78 -31.02 -16.42
C LYS A 24 28.28 -30.76 -16.35
N ARG A 25 27.48 -31.71 -16.82
CA ARG A 25 26.02 -31.63 -16.73
C ARG A 25 25.54 -31.64 -15.27
N ALA A 26 26.15 -32.51 -14.45
CA ALA A 26 25.84 -32.57 -13.01
C ALA A 26 26.19 -31.26 -12.30
N GLU A 27 27.38 -30.72 -12.55
CA GLU A 27 27.81 -29.44 -11.96
C GLU A 27 26.92 -28.27 -12.39
N SER A 28 26.54 -28.23 -13.68
CA SER A 28 25.62 -27.23 -14.21
C SER A 28 24.23 -27.36 -13.58
N ALA A 29 23.74 -28.58 -13.45
CA ALA A 29 22.44 -28.86 -12.81
C ALA A 29 22.46 -28.45 -11.32
N GLU A 30 23.54 -28.74 -10.60
CA GLU A 30 23.70 -28.33 -9.21
C GLU A 30 23.70 -26.82 -9.02
N LYS A 31 24.38 -26.10 -9.90
CA LYS A 31 24.35 -24.63 -9.91
C LYS A 31 22.93 -24.09 -10.20
N GLU A 32 22.24 -24.70 -11.16
CA GLU A 32 20.85 -24.31 -11.46
C GLU A 32 19.93 -24.59 -10.29
N ILE A 33 20.06 -25.72 -9.61
CA ILE A 33 19.30 -26.04 -8.40
C ILE A 33 19.56 -25.01 -7.31
N SER A 34 20.83 -24.67 -7.04
CA SER A 34 21.19 -23.63 -6.07
C SER A 34 20.56 -22.28 -6.40
N TYR A 35 20.61 -21.88 -7.67
CA TYR A 35 19.99 -20.63 -8.13
C TYR A 35 18.47 -20.66 -7.94
N ARG A 36 17.83 -21.74 -8.34
CA ARG A 36 16.37 -21.91 -8.19
C ARG A 36 15.94 -21.99 -6.73
N ASP A 37 16.73 -22.63 -5.87
CA ASP A 37 16.45 -22.64 -4.43
C ASP A 37 16.50 -21.24 -3.84
N ALA A 38 17.48 -20.43 -4.22
CA ALA A 38 17.57 -19.03 -3.81
C ALA A 38 16.35 -18.22 -4.30
N GLU A 39 15.96 -18.43 -5.55
CA GLU A 39 14.76 -17.81 -6.13
C GLU A 39 13.48 -18.21 -5.38
N ILE A 40 13.33 -19.50 -5.07
CA ILE A 40 12.19 -20.01 -4.28
C ILE A 40 12.15 -19.36 -2.90
N GLN A 41 13.29 -19.22 -2.22
CA GLN A 41 13.35 -18.56 -0.91
C GLN A 41 12.92 -17.09 -1.02
N ASN A 42 13.37 -16.38 -2.05
CA ASN A 42 12.98 -14.99 -2.29
C ASN A 42 11.47 -14.88 -2.57
N VAL A 43 10.92 -15.75 -3.40
CA VAL A 43 9.48 -15.80 -3.69
C VAL A 43 8.66 -16.10 -2.44
N ARG A 44 9.10 -17.10 -1.65
CA ARG A 44 8.44 -17.43 -0.37
C ARG A 44 8.42 -16.24 0.58
N LYS A 45 9.55 -15.56 0.74
CA LYS A 45 9.66 -14.37 1.60
C LYS A 45 8.73 -13.26 1.14
N ARG A 46 8.68 -12.99 -0.18
CA ARG A 46 7.77 -12.00 -0.76
C ARG A 46 6.31 -12.37 -0.53
N LEU A 47 5.94 -13.63 -0.79
CA LEU A 47 4.58 -14.12 -0.60
C LEU A 47 4.14 -14.05 0.87
N MET A 48 5.02 -14.36 1.81
CA MET A 48 4.73 -14.22 3.24
C MET A 48 4.48 -12.76 3.62
N SER A 49 5.29 -11.84 3.08
CA SER A 49 5.12 -10.41 3.29
C SER A 49 3.81 -9.89 2.68
N GLU A 50 3.49 -10.29 1.46
CA GLU A 50 2.25 -9.94 0.78
C GLU A 50 1.03 -10.48 1.52
N LYS A 51 1.12 -11.72 2.01
CA LYS A 51 0.07 -12.33 2.82
C LYS A 51 -0.16 -11.57 4.12
N ALA A 52 0.92 -11.21 4.82
CA ALA A 52 0.82 -10.42 6.06
C ALA A 52 0.16 -9.07 5.79
N THR A 53 0.55 -8.38 4.71
CA THR A 53 -0.06 -7.11 4.29
C THR A 53 -1.54 -7.28 3.94
N ALA A 54 -1.89 -8.33 3.20
CA ALA A 54 -3.28 -8.61 2.84
C ALA A 54 -4.16 -8.88 4.07
N ILE A 55 -3.64 -9.59 5.07
CA ILE A 55 -4.34 -9.83 6.34
C ILE A 55 -4.48 -8.52 7.12
N GLN A 56 -3.41 -7.74 7.22
CA GLN A 56 -3.40 -6.49 7.98
C GLN A 56 -4.40 -5.46 7.45
N TYR A 57 -4.53 -5.33 6.13
CA TYR A 57 -5.37 -4.32 5.48
C TYR A 57 -6.64 -4.87 4.82
N GLY A 58 -6.93 -6.15 5.06
CA GLY A 58 -8.09 -6.81 4.43
C GLY A 58 -9.44 -6.19 4.79
N GLY A 59 -9.53 -5.51 5.93
CA GLY A 59 -10.74 -4.83 6.39
C GLY A 59 -10.99 -3.45 5.77
N MET A 60 -10.03 -2.88 5.03
CA MET A 60 -10.14 -1.49 4.53
C MET A 60 -11.37 -1.24 3.66
N GLY A 61 -11.66 -2.14 2.73
CA GLY A 61 -12.81 -1.99 1.82
C GLY A 61 -14.15 -1.97 2.55
N MET A 62 -14.31 -2.89 3.50
CA MET A 62 -15.52 -2.95 4.31
C MET A 62 -15.62 -1.75 5.26
N ALA A 63 -14.52 -1.37 5.89
CA ALA A 63 -14.46 -0.20 6.77
C ALA A 63 -14.88 1.07 6.04
N ARG A 64 -14.40 1.27 4.81
CA ARG A 64 -14.78 2.42 3.98
C ARG A 64 -16.29 2.45 3.69
N LYS A 65 -16.88 1.31 3.36
CA LYS A 65 -18.32 1.19 3.14
C LYS A 65 -19.12 1.48 4.41
N MET A 66 -18.66 0.97 5.54
CA MET A 66 -19.33 1.20 6.83
C MET A 66 -19.23 2.65 7.29
N LEU A 67 -18.14 3.34 6.98
CA LEU A 67 -18.03 4.78 7.23
C LEU A 67 -19.03 5.59 6.42
N GLY A 68 -19.37 5.16 5.21
CA GLY A 68 -20.45 5.73 4.42
C GLY A 68 -21.81 5.58 5.11
N VAL A 69 -22.09 4.42 5.67
CA VAL A 69 -23.31 4.16 6.46
C VAL A 69 -23.31 5.02 7.74
N LEU A 70 -22.18 5.14 8.41
CA LEU A 70 -22.03 5.98 9.60
C LEU A 70 -22.34 7.46 9.29
N ALA A 71 -21.87 7.96 8.15
CA ALA A 71 -22.16 9.31 7.69
C ALA A 71 -23.65 9.51 7.44
N ASP A 72 -24.35 8.51 6.88
CA ASP A 72 -25.80 8.55 6.69
C ASP A 72 -26.56 8.58 8.01
N ILE A 73 -26.11 7.80 8.99
CA ILE A 73 -26.65 7.83 10.35
C ILE A 73 -26.46 9.22 10.97
N ASP A 74 -25.29 9.81 10.85
CA ASP A 74 -25.01 11.14 11.39
C ASP A 74 -25.90 12.21 10.74
N ARG A 75 -26.14 12.14 9.44
CA ARG A 75 -27.10 13.04 8.74
C ARG A 75 -28.52 12.86 9.26
N SER A 76 -28.94 11.63 9.47
CA SER A 76 -30.27 11.33 10.03
C SER A 76 -30.42 11.90 11.44
N LEU A 77 -29.42 11.73 12.28
CA LEU A 77 -29.41 12.25 13.66
C LEU A 77 -29.39 13.79 13.70
N ALA A 78 -28.78 14.44 12.73
CA ALA A 78 -28.76 15.89 12.61
C ALA A 78 -30.16 16.46 12.30
N VAL A 79 -30.98 15.71 11.59
CA VAL A 79 -32.38 16.11 11.26
C VAL A 79 -33.32 15.79 12.41
N ASN A 80 -33.18 14.63 13.04
CA ASN A 80 -34.08 14.17 14.10
C ASN A 80 -33.33 13.31 15.10
N ALA A 81 -33.23 13.78 16.33
CA ALA A 81 -32.57 13.04 17.40
C ALA A 81 -33.32 11.73 17.70
N ASP A 82 -32.57 10.65 17.86
CA ASP A 82 -33.07 9.32 18.16
C ASP A 82 -32.06 8.60 19.07
N GLU A 83 -32.49 8.25 20.28
CA GLU A 83 -31.58 7.59 21.26
C GLU A 83 -31.16 6.21 20.82
N GLY A 84 -32.06 5.44 20.21
CA GLY A 84 -31.73 4.10 19.69
C GLY A 84 -30.72 4.16 18.57
N LEU A 85 -30.88 5.07 17.64
CA LEU A 85 -29.95 5.24 16.52
C LEU A 85 -28.58 5.78 16.98
N THR A 86 -28.57 6.67 17.98
CA THR A 86 -27.35 7.16 18.62
C THR A 86 -26.55 6.02 19.26
N LEU A 87 -27.24 5.10 19.92
CA LEU A 87 -26.62 3.91 20.52
C LEU A 87 -26.03 2.99 19.44
N ILE A 88 -26.75 2.74 18.38
CA ILE A 88 -26.27 1.94 17.25
C ILE A 88 -25.05 2.60 16.60
N ARG A 89 -25.10 3.92 16.42
CA ARG A 89 -23.98 4.69 15.88
C ARG A 89 -22.72 4.55 16.74
N SER A 90 -22.88 4.67 18.07
CA SER A 90 -21.77 4.53 19.02
C SER A 90 -21.19 3.12 18.99
N LYS A 91 -22.04 2.10 18.90
CA LYS A 91 -21.59 0.70 18.78
C LYS A 91 -20.82 0.45 17.51
N MET A 92 -21.34 0.95 16.39
CA MET A 92 -20.68 0.82 15.08
C MET A 92 -19.30 1.50 15.07
N TRP A 93 -19.21 2.69 15.64
CA TRP A 93 -17.93 3.39 15.76
C TRP A 93 -16.95 2.63 16.65
N ALA A 94 -17.40 2.07 17.77
CA ALA A 94 -16.57 1.27 18.67
C ALA A 94 -15.98 0.04 17.94
N GLU A 95 -16.78 -0.63 17.12
CA GLU A 95 -16.31 -1.79 16.34
C GLU A 95 -15.30 -1.36 15.25
N LEU A 96 -15.56 -0.29 14.52
CA LEU A 96 -14.64 0.24 13.52
C LEU A 96 -13.31 0.69 14.15
N SER A 97 -13.40 1.42 15.26
CA SER A 97 -12.22 1.89 16.01
C SER A 97 -11.41 0.72 16.58
N GLY A 98 -12.08 -0.31 17.07
CA GLY A 98 -11.44 -1.54 17.56
C GLY A 98 -10.69 -2.29 16.48
N ASP A 99 -11.11 -2.17 15.22
CA ASP A 99 -10.43 -2.79 14.06
C ASP A 99 -9.30 -1.92 13.48
N GLY A 100 -9.13 -0.71 13.98
CA GLY A 100 -8.03 0.17 13.59
C GLY A 100 -8.42 1.41 12.80
N VAL A 101 -9.71 1.76 12.75
CA VAL A 101 -10.17 3.01 12.15
C VAL A 101 -9.98 4.16 13.13
N GLU A 102 -9.37 5.23 12.69
CA GLU A 102 -9.20 6.46 13.44
C GLU A 102 -9.67 7.66 12.63
N LYS A 103 -10.24 8.65 13.32
CA LYS A 103 -10.60 9.91 12.68
C LYS A 103 -9.36 10.79 12.56
N ILE A 104 -9.19 11.41 11.40
CA ILE A 104 -8.12 12.39 11.18
C ILE A 104 -8.47 13.69 11.91
N GLU A 105 -7.57 14.16 12.76
CA GLU A 105 -7.70 15.46 13.41
C GLU A 105 -7.39 16.56 12.41
N THR A 106 -8.25 17.56 12.31
CA THR A 106 -8.18 18.57 11.26
C THR A 106 -8.21 20.00 11.78
N LYS A 107 -9.29 20.43 12.37
CA LYS A 107 -9.50 21.82 12.79
C LYS A 107 -8.43 22.30 13.79
N GLY A 108 -7.76 23.38 13.44
CA GLY A 108 -6.67 23.92 14.24
C GLY A 108 -5.31 23.28 14.00
N GLU A 109 -5.29 22.16 13.27
CA GLU A 109 -4.05 21.48 12.91
C GLU A 109 -3.42 22.06 11.66
N LYS A 110 -2.12 21.82 11.48
CA LYS A 110 -1.42 22.15 10.25
C LYS A 110 -1.95 21.30 9.10
N PHE A 111 -2.18 21.92 7.94
CA PHE A 111 -2.59 21.20 6.75
C PHE A 111 -1.57 20.13 6.36
N ASP A 112 -2.03 18.90 6.22
CA ASP A 112 -1.24 17.75 5.80
C ASP A 112 -1.81 17.18 4.49
N PRO A 113 -1.15 17.40 3.35
CA PRO A 113 -1.66 16.94 2.06
C PRO A 113 -1.70 15.42 1.91
N THR A 114 -1.03 14.67 2.79
CA THR A 114 -1.08 13.19 2.78
C THR A 114 -2.38 12.64 3.37
N LYS A 115 -3.08 13.42 4.19
CA LYS A 115 -4.28 13.02 4.93
C LYS A 115 -5.50 13.91 4.64
N MET A 116 -5.29 15.06 4.06
CA MET A 116 -6.31 16.09 3.89
C MET A 116 -6.33 16.62 2.47
N GLU A 117 -7.50 17.05 2.04
CA GLU A 117 -7.74 17.71 0.76
C GLU A 117 -8.28 19.11 1.03
N ALA A 118 -7.57 20.13 0.58
CA ALA A 118 -8.01 21.51 0.69
C ALA A 118 -9.06 21.81 -0.39
N ILE A 119 -10.31 22.03 0.01
CA ILE A 119 -11.41 22.30 -0.90
C ILE A 119 -11.47 23.80 -1.23
N THR A 120 -11.23 24.63 -0.24
CA THR A 120 -11.18 26.07 -0.40
C THR A 120 -10.23 26.70 0.61
N THR A 121 -9.88 27.95 0.38
CA THR A 121 -9.00 28.71 1.25
C THR A 121 -9.68 29.97 1.73
N LEU A 122 -9.33 30.42 2.93
CA LEU A 122 -9.73 31.70 3.50
C LEU A 122 -8.46 32.44 3.98
N PRO A 123 -8.51 33.77 4.09
CA PRO A 123 -7.38 34.52 4.62
C PRO A 123 -7.00 34.10 6.03
N PRO A 124 -5.70 34.10 6.38
CA PRO A 124 -5.26 33.79 7.74
C PRO A 124 -5.80 34.79 8.76
N SER A 125 -5.94 34.32 9.99
CA SER A 125 -6.31 35.14 11.14
C SER A 125 -5.40 34.83 12.33
N GLU A 126 -5.59 35.52 13.45
CA GLU A 126 -4.81 35.23 14.68
C GLU A 126 -5.03 33.82 15.19
N ASP A 127 -6.28 33.32 15.11
CA ASP A 127 -6.63 31.99 15.57
C ASP A 127 -6.18 30.90 14.57
N PHE A 128 -6.09 31.25 13.29
CA PHE A 128 -5.75 30.34 12.20
C PHE A 128 -4.66 30.95 11.32
N PRO A 129 -3.39 30.77 11.70
CA PRO A 129 -2.27 31.24 10.89
C PRO A 129 -2.21 30.51 9.54
N ALA A 130 -1.44 31.05 8.61
CA ALA A 130 -1.28 30.46 7.27
C ALA A 130 -0.91 28.98 7.34
N ASN A 131 -1.50 28.18 6.47
CA ASN A 131 -1.32 26.74 6.36
C ASN A 131 -1.96 25.93 7.51
N CYS A 132 -2.84 26.54 8.29
CA CYS A 132 -3.65 25.86 9.29
C CYS A 132 -5.04 25.52 8.74
N VAL A 133 -5.63 24.44 9.23
CA VAL A 133 -7.01 24.06 8.90
C VAL A 133 -7.96 24.91 9.72
N ILE A 134 -8.83 25.64 9.03
CA ILE A 134 -9.84 26.51 9.62
C ILE A 134 -11.08 25.71 9.97
N ASP A 135 -11.53 24.85 9.07
CA ASP A 135 -12.75 24.08 9.24
C ASP A 135 -12.69 22.74 8.50
N GLU A 136 -13.51 21.81 8.93
CA GLU A 136 -13.67 20.48 8.33
C GLU A 136 -15.03 20.41 7.63
N LEU A 137 -15.01 20.18 6.32
CA LEU A 137 -16.24 20.02 5.52
C LEU A 137 -16.71 18.57 5.52
N GLU A 138 -15.77 17.62 5.40
CA GLU A 138 -16.04 16.18 5.52
C GLU A 138 -14.94 15.54 6.35
N ALA A 139 -15.34 14.65 7.25
CA ALA A 139 -14.39 13.90 8.08
C ALA A 139 -13.54 12.94 7.24
N GLY A 140 -12.28 12.85 7.59
CA GLY A 140 -11.36 11.86 7.05
C GLY A 140 -11.03 10.79 8.07
N TYR A 141 -10.64 9.63 7.58
CA TYR A 141 -10.33 8.47 8.42
C TYR A 141 -9.10 7.72 7.92
N THR A 142 -8.39 7.15 8.86
CA THR A 142 -7.30 6.20 8.59
C THR A 142 -7.70 4.80 9.02
N TYR A 143 -7.10 3.81 8.39
CA TYR A 143 -7.16 2.41 8.79
C TYR A 143 -5.74 1.96 9.11
N LYS A 144 -5.47 1.75 10.39
CA LYS A 144 -4.11 1.51 10.87
C LYS A 144 -3.21 2.68 10.45
N ASP A 145 -2.27 2.48 9.55
CA ASP A 145 -1.36 3.53 9.06
C ASP A 145 -1.70 4.05 7.66
N ARG A 146 -2.81 3.60 7.07
CA ARG A 146 -3.23 4.00 5.71
C ARG A 146 -4.45 4.90 5.75
N VAL A 147 -4.49 5.86 4.86
CA VAL A 147 -5.66 6.73 4.70
C VAL A 147 -6.78 5.97 3.98
N LEU A 148 -7.96 5.88 4.62
CA LEU A 148 -9.18 5.37 4.01
C LEU A 148 -9.86 6.41 3.14
N THR A 149 -10.08 7.57 3.73
CA THR A 149 -10.74 8.72 3.12
C THR A 149 -10.07 9.97 3.64
N PRO A 150 -9.53 10.84 2.77
CA PRO A 150 -8.95 12.09 3.21
C PRO A 150 -10.02 13.01 3.81
N ALA A 151 -9.63 13.81 4.81
CA ALA A 151 -10.49 14.86 5.33
C ALA A 151 -10.57 15.99 4.31
N ARG A 152 -11.77 16.50 4.06
CA ARG A 152 -11.98 17.65 3.19
C ARG A 152 -12.12 18.89 4.06
N VAL A 153 -11.22 19.86 3.85
CA VAL A 153 -10.98 20.96 4.78
C VAL A 153 -10.92 22.31 4.09
N VAL A 154 -11.08 23.34 4.91
CA VAL A 154 -10.81 24.74 4.56
C VAL A 154 -9.49 25.12 5.20
N VAL A 155 -8.59 25.69 4.44
CA VAL A 155 -7.23 26.03 4.89
C VAL A 155 -7.01 27.53 4.84
N ALA A 156 -6.30 28.06 5.85
CA ALA A 156 -5.85 29.44 5.86
C ALA A 156 -4.71 29.64 4.85
N SER A 157 -4.88 30.52 3.90
CA SER A 157 -3.89 30.82 2.88
C SER A 157 -3.99 32.27 2.42
N ASP A 158 -2.85 32.88 2.14
CA ASP A 158 -2.76 34.21 1.57
C ASP A 158 -3.03 34.25 0.05
N GLN A 159 -3.20 33.11 -0.59
CA GLN A 159 -3.43 32.99 -2.03
C GLN A 159 -4.87 32.61 -2.36
#